data_79af81b57e401a42f581550d82486847
#
_entry.id   79af81b57e401a42f581550d82486847
#
_cell.length_a   1.000
_cell.length_b   1.000
_cell.length_c   1.000
_cell.angle_alpha   90.00
_cell.angle_beta   90.00
_cell.angle_gamma   90.00
#
_symmetry.space_group_name_H-M   'P 1'
#
loop_
_entity.id
_entity.type
_entity.pdbx_description
1 polymer ?
#
loop_
_entity_poly.entity_id
_entity_poly.type
_entity_poly.pdbx_seq_one_letter_code
_entity_poly.pdbx_strand_id
1 'polypeptide(L)'
;MEVLTSVSVESITNKGDYAIIDYVAPDGTKTELDVNVVIISVGRRPRSENIGLAENGIEIDERGFVKVNGNMQTNVEGIYAVGDLVPTPALAHVGFAEAMVMIKTLLGENPASIDYTKVPWGIYCHPEVSFCGMTEDAAKEWAAQNGKEIVVKKEGFIGDGRAIIIGETDGFMKLIAEKDGPLLGVHIVGPWATELLGEGYLAVNWEATVEDIATLIHPHPTLSEVFGEAAIAMTGRPIHG
;
A
#
# COMPACT_ATOMS: atom_id res chain seq x y z
N MET A 1 -1.85 0.78 -24.60
CA MET A 1 -2.49 -0.26 -23.75
C MET A 1 -3.93 0.17 -23.50
N GLU A 2 -4.90 -0.71 -23.72
CA GLU A 2 -6.30 -0.47 -23.36
C GLU A 2 -6.56 -1.01 -21.96
N VAL A 3 -7.29 -0.25 -21.15
CA VAL A 3 -7.64 -0.63 -19.76
C VAL A 3 -9.15 -0.62 -19.62
N LEU A 4 -9.73 -1.80 -19.41
CA LEU A 4 -11.17 -1.98 -19.20
C LEU A 4 -11.43 -2.14 -17.69
N THR A 5 -12.05 -1.14 -17.08
CA THR A 5 -12.39 -1.16 -15.65
C THR A 5 -13.82 -1.63 -15.42
N SER A 6 -14.09 -2.18 -14.21
CA SER A 6 -15.43 -2.62 -13.80
C SER A 6 -16.05 -3.67 -14.73
N VAL A 7 -15.24 -4.47 -15.43
CA VAL A 7 -15.70 -5.60 -16.24
C VAL A 7 -15.76 -6.87 -15.38
N SER A 8 -16.68 -7.78 -15.73
CA SER A 8 -16.76 -9.12 -15.14
C SER A 8 -16.37 -10.16 -16.17
N VAL A 9 -15.27 -10.87 -15.96
CA VAL A 9 -14.86 -11.98 -16.82
C VAL A 9 -15.74 -13.20 -16.50
N GLU A 10 -16.49 -13.70 -17.50
CA GLU A 10 -17.37 -14.86 -17.35
C GLU A 10 -16.63 -16.17 -17.66
N SER A 11 -15.84 -16.18 -18.73
CA SER A 11 -15.11 -17.38 -19.15
C SER A 11 -13.79 -17.05 -19.86
N ILE A 12 -12.88 -18.02 -19.85
CA ILE A 12 -11.65 -18.03 -20.64
C ILE A 12 -11.55 -19.39 -21.31
N THR A 13 -11.63 -19.41 -22.64
CA THR A 13 -11.57 -20.61 -23.44
C THR A 13 -10.26 -20.69 -24.21
N ASN A 14 -9.40 -21.66 -23.89
CA ASN A 14 -8.18 -21.92 -24.61
C ASN A 14 -8.48 -22.62 -25.95
N LYS A 15 -8.00 -22.07 -27.07
CA LYS A 15 -8.14 -22.61 -28.43
C LYS A 15 -6.82 -23.18 -29.02
N GLY A 16 -5.79 -23.28 -28.20
CA GLY A 16 -4.45 -23.73 -28.60
C GLY A 16 -3.51 -22.53 -28.86
N ASP A 17 -3.60 -21.92 -30.02
CA ASP A 17 -2.74 -20.80 -30.41
C ASP A 17 -3.23 -19.42 -29.91
N TYR A 18 -4.49 -19.38 -29.42
CA TYR A 18 -5.10 -18.18 -28.86
C TYR A 18 -6.13 -18.56 -27.77
N ALA A 19 -6.62 -17.59 -27.03
CA ALA A 19 -7.70 -17.77 -26.09
C ALA A 19 -8.81 -16.74 -26.35
N ILE A 20 -10.05 -17.14 -26.08
CA ILE A 20 -11.23 -16.27 -26.10
C ILE A 20 -11.59 -15.93 -24.65
N ILE A 21 -11.74 -14.66 -24.36
CA ILE A 21 -12.20 -14.14 -23.06
C ILE A 21 -13.60 -13.58 -23.26
N ASP A 22 -14.59 -14.17 -22.57
CA ASP A 22 -15.95 -13.63 -22.49
C ASP A 22 -16.04 -12.74 -21.26
N TYR A 23 -16.43 -11.48 -21.44
CA TYR A 23 -16.64 -10.56 -20.34
C TYR A 23 -17.89 -9.72 -20.51
N VAL A 24 -18.39 -9.20 -19.38
CA VAL A 24 -19.54 -8.29 -19.32
C VAL A 24 -19.01 -6.89 -18.98
N ALA A 25 -19.32 -5.92 -19.81
CA ALA A 25 -19.03 -4.51 -19.58
C ALA A 25 -19.96 -3.91 -18.49
N PRO A 26 -19.64 -2.76 -17.91
CA PRO A 26 -20.45 -2.14 -16.86
C PRO A 26 -21.90 -1.82 -17.27
N ASP A 27 -22.17 -1.66 -18.56
CA ASP A 27 -23.50 -1.44 -19.13
C ASP A 27 -24.29 -2.74 -19.36
N GLY A 28 -23.71 -3.90 -19.00
CA GLY A 28 -24.31 -5.23 -19.21
C GLY A 28 -24.06 -5.82 -20.60
N THR A 29 -23.31 -5.17 -21.47
CA THR A 29 -22.96 -5.71 -22.80
C THR A 29 -22.00 -6.88 -22.66
N LYS A 30 -22.35 -8.03 -23.27
CA LYS A 30 -21.47 -9.19 -23.38
C LYS A 30 -20.54 -9.02 -24.58
N THR A 31 -19.27 -9.23 -24.37
CA THR A 31 -18.23 -9.04 -25.37
C THR A 31 -17.23 -10.19 -25.35
N GLU A 32 -16.76 -10.61 -26.51
CA GLU A 32 -15.67 -11.57 -26.68
C GLU A 32 -14.39 -10.81 -27.07
N LEU A 33 -13.26 -11.26 -26.54
CA LEU A 33 -11.92 -10.74 -26.84
C LEU A 33 -10.98 -11.89 -27.16
N ASP A 34 -10.42 -11.89 -28.38
CA ASP A 34 -9.39 -12.83 -28.79
C ASP A 34 -8.00 -12.33 -28.39
N VAL A 35 -7.22 -13.18 -27.71
CA VAL A 35 -5.86 -12.85 -27.26
C VAL A 35 -4.91 -14.02 -27.42
N ASN A 36 -3.63 -13.74 -27.68
CA ASN A 36 -2.62 -14.78 -27.80
C ASN A 36 -2.19 -15.35 -26.43
N VAL A 37 -2.20 -14.53 -25.39
CA VAL A 37 -1.79 -14.90 -24.03
C VAL A 37 -2.74 -14.29 -23.00
N VAL A 38 -3.10 -15.06 -21.98
CA VAL A 38 -3.88 -14.59 -20.83
C VAL A 38 -3.03 -14.68 -19.59
N ILE A 39 -2.91 -13.57 -18.86
CA ILE A 39 -2.29 -13.53 -17.53
C ILE A 39 -3.38 -13.32 -16.49
N ILE A 40 -3.53 -14.27 -15.57
CA ILE A 40 -4.51 -14.21 -14.50
C ILE A 40 -3.83 -13.69 -13.22
N SER A 41 -4.23 -12.50 -12.77
CA SER A 41 -3.71 -11.85 -11.57
C SER A 41 -4.85 -11.21 -10.78
N VAL A 42 -5.81 -12.04 -10.33
CA VAL A 42 -7.09 -11.62 -9.75
C VAL A 42 -7.13 -11.67 -8.21
N GLY A 43 -5.98 -11.78 -7.56
CA GLY A 43 -5.85 -11.77 -6.11
C GLY A 43 -5.31 -13.07 -5.51
N ARG A 44 -5.42 -13.17 -4.18
CA ARG A 44 -4.91 -14.27 -3.36
C ARG A 44 -6.01 -14.79 -2.43
N ARG A 45 -5.86 -16.05 -2.03
CA ARG A 45 -6.66 -16.66 -0.96
C ARG A 45 -5.72 -17.43 -0.01
N PRO A 46 -6.06 -17.52 1.28
CA PRO A 46 -5.28 -18.30 2.23
C PRO A 46 -5.30 -19.79 1.86
N ARG A 47 -4.26 -20.51 2.21
CA ARG A 47 -4.17 -21.96 2.06
C ARG A 47 -4.38 -22.64 3.41
N SER A 48 -5.60 -22.52 3.93
CA SER A 48 -6.02 -23.05 5.23
C SER A 48 -6.75 -24.40 5.16
N GLU A 49 -7.08 -24.88 3.95
CA GLU A 49 -7.82 -26.12 3.74
C GLU A 49 -6.91 -27.35 3.82
N ASN A 50 -7.41 -28.45 4.42
CA ASN A 50 -6.77 -29.78 4.46
C ASN A 50 -5.38 -29.80 5.11
N ILE A 51 -5.12 -28.93 6.07
CA ILE A 51 -3.87 -28.87 6.85
C ILE A 51 -4.10 -29.07 8.36
N GLY A 52 -5.26 -29.58 8.74
CA GLY A 52 -5.59 -29.96 10.11
C GLY A 52 -6.05 -28.79 11.01
N LEU A 53 -6.35 -27.61 10.46
CA LEU A 53 -6.73 -26.46 11.30
C LEU A 53 -8.11 -26.64 11.92
N ALA A 54 -9.12 -26.97 11.12
CA ALA A 54 -10.49 -27.15 11.59
C ALA A 54 -10.61 -28.35 12.54
N GLU A 55 -9.90 -29.44 12.26
CA GLU A 55 -9.88 -30.67 13.07
C GLU A 55 -9.27 -30.41 14.45
N ASN A 56 -8.42 -29.43 14.59
CA ASN A 56 -7.83 -28.97 15.85
C ASN A 56 -8.60 -27.81 16.49
N GLY A 57 -9.78 -27.49 16.00
CA GLY A 57 -10.66 -26.47 16.56
C GLY A 57 -10.22 -25.02 16.33
N ILE A 58 -9.33 -24.78 15.38
CA ILE A 58 -8.89 -23.43 15.02
C ILE A 58 -9.98 -22.73 14.22
N GLU A 59 -10.37 -21.54 14.63
CA GLU A 59 -11.38 -20.75 13.95
C GLU A 59 -10.84 -20.16 12.64
N ILE A 60 -11.60 -20.42 11.56
CA ILE A 60 -11.36 -19.89 10.22
C ILE A 60 -12.57 -19.03 9.84
N ASP A 61 -12.33 -17.89 9.23
CA ASP A 61 -13.41 -17.04 8.74
C ASP A 61 -14.01 -17.56 7.42
N GLU A 62 -15.11 -16.97 6.97
CA GLU A 62 -15.82 -17.33 5.73
C GLU A 62 -14.98 -17.13 4.45
N ARG A 63 -13.91 -16.36 4.52
CA ARG A 63 -12.94 -16.13 3.43
C ARG A 63 -11.76 -17.10 3.49
N GLY A 64 -11.70 -17.96 4.51
CA GLY A 64 -10.66 -18.96 4.70
C GLY A 64 -9.47 -18.49 5.54
N PHE A 65 -9.48 -17.29 6.12
CA PHE A 65 -8.40 -16.82 6.97
C PHE A 65 -8.51 -17.33 8.39
N VAL A 66 -7.38 -17.66 9.01
CA VAL A 66 -7.31 -17.99 10.43
C VAL A 66 -7.56 -16.73 11.26
N LYS A 67 -8.48 -16.82 12.21
CA LYS A 67 -8.76 -15.72 13.14
C LYS A 67 -7.68 -15.65 14.21
N VAL A 68 -7.13 -14.47 14.42
CA VAL A 68 -6.14 -14.17 15.45
C VAL A 68 -6.49 -12.88 16.20
N ASN A 69 -5.96 -12.75 17.42
CA ASN A 69 -6.00 -11.49 18.17
C ASN A 69 -4.82 -10.58 17.78
N GLY A 70 -4.71 -9.41 18.42
CA GLY A 70 -3.62 -8.44 18.14
C GLY A 70 -2.21 -8.95 18.43
N ASN A 71 -2.08 -10.10 19.11
CA ASN A 71 -0.82 -10.78 19.42
C ASN A 71 -0.58 -12.01 18.52
N MET A 72 -1.33 -12.14 17.41
CA MET A 72 -1.26 -13.25 16.46
C MET A 72 -1.67 -14.62 17.04
N GLN A 73 -2.32 -14.65 18.20
CA GLN A 73 -2.77 -15.88 18.85
C GLN A 73 -4.17 -16.27 18.30
N THR A 74 -4.34 -17.56 18.00
CA THR A 74 -5.64 -18.13 17.61
C THR A 74 -6.53 -18.32 18.86
N ASN A 75 -7.75 -18.84 18.65
CA ASN A 75 -8.63 -19.26 19.72
C ASN A 75 -8.12 -20.49 20.50
N VAL A 76 -7.12 -21.22 19.98
CA VAL A 76 -6.52 -22.39 20.62
C VAL A 76 -5.22 -21.97 21.29
N GLU A 77 -5.10 -22.22 22.60
CA GLU A 77 -3.93 -21.87 23.39
C GLU A 77 -2.65 -22.51 22.81
N GLY A 78 -1.57 -21.72 22.72
CA GLY A 78 -0.29 -22.16 22.20
C GLY A 78 -0.21 -22.21 20.67
N ILE A 79 -1.28 -21.88 19.94
CA ILE A 79 -1.30 -21.84 18.47
C ILE A 79 -1.44 -20.40 17.99
N TYR A 80 -0.55 -20.04 17.06
CA TYR A 80 -0.44 -18.70 16.45
C TYR A 80 -0.49 -18.81 14.94
N ALA A 81 -0.92 -17.75 14.26
CA ALA A 81 -0.87 -17.64 12.80
C ALA A 81 -0.41 -16.25 12.38
N VAL A 82 0.40 -16.18 11.32
CA VAL A 82 0.98 -14.93 10.78
C VAL A 82 1.03 -14.99 9.24
N GLY A 83 1.23 -13.85 8.60
CA GLY A 83 1.39 -13.73 7.15
C GLY A 83 0.09 -13.96 6.38
N ASP A 84 0.20 -14.44 5.13
CA ASP A 84 -0.93 -14.57 4.19
C ASP A 84 -2.06 -15.52 4.66
N LEU A 85 -1.87 -16.16 5.80
CA LEU A 85 -2.87 -17.04 6.42
C LEU A 85 -3.87 -16.28 7.30
N VAL A 86 -3.56 -15.04 7.69
CA VAL A 86 -4.42 -14.17 8.50
C VAL A 86 -4.97 -13.00 7.65
N PRO A 87 -6.09 -12.36 8.05
CA PRO A 87 -6.77 -11.33 7.24
C PRO A 87 -6.08 -9.95 7.34
N THR A 88 -4.77 -9.91 7.15
CA THR A 88 -3.91 -8.72 7.17
C THR A 88 -3.33 -8.46 5.78
N PRO A 89 -2.64 -7.34 5.54
CA PRO A 89 -1.99 -7.11 4.25
C PRO A 89 -1.03 -8.24 3.90
N ALA A 90 -1.26 -8.92 2.76
CA ALA A 90 -0.48 -10.06 2.27
C ALA A 90 0.88 -9.62 1.73
N LEU A 91 1.75 -9.12 2.63
CA LEU A 91 3.08 -8.57 2.37
C LEU A 91 4.12 -9.28 3.24
N ALA A 92 5.26 -9.66 2.65
CA ALA A 92 6.30 -10.40 3.36
C ALA A 92 6.80 -9.66 4.62
N HIS A 93 7.03 -8.36 4.53
CA HIS A 93 7.48 -7.52 5.65
C HIS A 93 6.42 -7.37 6.75
N VAL A 94 5.14 -7.45 6.42
CA VAL A 94 4.05 -7.50 7.40
C VAL A 94 4.10 -8.83 8.15
N GLY A 95 4.23 -9.96 7.45
CA GLY A 95 4.39 -11.28 8.08
C GLY A 95 5.63 -11.36 8.98
N PHE A 96 6.73 -10.68 8.65
CA PHE A 96 7.90 -10.58 9.53
C PHE A 96 7.58 -9.79 10.82
N ALA A 97 6.87 -8.66 10.69
CA ALA A 97 6.47 -7.86 11.85
C ALA A 97 5.51 -8.64 12.76
N GLU A 98 4.54 -9.35 12.18
CA GLU A 98 3.61 -10.22 12.90
C GLU A 98 4.35 -11.34 13.67
N ALA A 99 5.34 -11.98 13.02
CA ALA A 99 6.18 -12.98 13.67
C ALA A 99 6.97 -12.39 14.87
N MET A 100 7.43 -11.15 14.76
CA MET A 100 8.10 -10.46 15.88
C MET A 100 7.13 -10.17 17.02
N VAL A 101 5.90 -9.75 16.75
CA VAL A 101 4.86 -9.58 17.78
C VAL A 101 4.55 -10.92 18.47
N MET A 102 4.39 -11.99 17.68
CA MET A 102 4.16 -13.34 18.20
C MET A 102 5.30 -13.79 19.12
N ILE A 103 6.55 -13.68 18.69
CA ILE A 103 7.72 -14.10 19.50
C ILE A 103 7.82 -13.32 20.80
N LYS A 104 7.64 -11.99 20.78
CA LYS A 104 7.65 -11.17 21.98
C LYS A 104 6.54 -11.59 22.95
N THR A 105 5.35 -11.88 22.44
CA THR A 105 4.24 -12.40 23.24
C THR A 105 4.58 -13.75 23.91
N LEU A 106 5.18 -14.67 23.16
CA LEU A 106 5.65 -15.97 23.69
C LEU A 106 6.71 -15.82 24.78
N LEU A 107 7.54 -14.79 24.70
CA LEU A 107 8.56 -14.48 25.71
C LEU A 107 7.97 -13.76 26.96
N GLY A 108 6.66 -13.53 26.99
CA GLY A 108 5.99 -12.84 28.08
C GLY A 108 6.14 -11.31 28.05
N GLU A 109 6.59 -10.76 26.92
CA GLU A 109 6.58 -9.33 26.68
C GLU A 109 5.15 -8.88 26.29
N ASN A 110 4.88 -7.57 26.38
CA ASN A 110 3.61 -6.98 25.96
C ASN A 110 3.86 -6.06 24.74
N PRO A 111 4.07 -6.62 23.55
CA PRO A 111 4.30 -5.81 22.35
C PRO A 111 3.05 -5.01 21.97
N ALA A 112 3.24 -3.82 21.38
CA ALA A 112 2.16 -3.11 20.72
C ALA A 112 1.68 -3.90 19.49
N SER A 113 0.37 -3.91 19.26
CA SER A 113 -0.22 -4.46 18.04
C SER A 113 0.21 -3.63 16.83
N ILE A 114 0.27 -4.27 15.67
CA ILE A 114 0.61 -3.60 14.41
C ILE A 114 -0.55 -2.70 13.98
N ASP A 115 -0.25 -1.47 13.63
CA ASP A 115 -1.18 -0.58 12.95
C ASP A 115 -1.09 -0.82 11.43
N TYR A 116 -1.99 -1.64 10.91
CA TYR A 116 -2.02 -1.99 9.49
C TYR A 116 -2.41 -0.83 8.57
N THR A 117 -2.90 0.29 9.10
CA THR A 117 -3.21 1.49 8.31
C THR A 117 -1.96 2.28 7.93
N LYS A 118 -0.85 2.03 8.62
CA LYS A 118 0.42 2.72 8.45
C LYS A 118 1.55 1.84 7.88
N VAL A 119 1.26 0.65 7.35
CA VAL A 119 2.29 -0.20 6.74
C VAL A 119 2.74 0.33 5.38
N PRO A 120 4.02 0.15 5.01
CA PRO A 120 4.51 0.57 3.71
C PRO A 120 4.12 -0.43 2.63
N TRP A 121 3.74 0.07 1.46
CA TRP A 121 3.43 -0.72 0.27
C TRP A 121 4.40 -0.38 -0.86
N GLY A 122 4.86 -1.40 -1.58
CA GLY A 122 5.69 -1.26 -2.77
C GLY A 122 5.16 -2.13 -3.91
N ILE A 123 5.06 -1.54 -5.10
CA ILE A 123 4.68 -2.22 -6.34
C ILE A 123 5.83 -2.04 -7.34
N TYR A 124 6.49 -3.13 -7.68
CA TYR A 124 7.70 -3.17 -8.50
C TYR A 124 7.36 -3.22 -10.00
N CYS A 125 6.61 -2.22 -10.46
CA CYS A 125 6.37 -1.97 -11.89
C CYS A 125 7.33 -0.88 -12.40
N HIS A 126 7.12 -0.38 -13.63
CA HIS A 126 7.90 0.74 -14.15
C HIS A 126 6.93 1.79 -14.75
N PRO A 127 6.91 3.02 -14.21
CA PRO A 127 7.56 3.47 -12.97
C PRO A 127 7.07 2.73 -11.73
N GLU A 128 7.87 2.64 -10.67
CA GLU A 128 7.49 2.03 -9.39
C GLU A 128 6.36 2.82 -8.72
N VAL A 129 5.57 2.13 -7.88
CA VAL A 129 4.56 2.75 -7.02
C VAL A 129 4.79 2.36 -5.58
N SER A 130 4.76 3.32 -4.68
CA SER A 130 4.83 3.05 -3.24
C SER A 130 3.92 4.00 -2.45
N PHE A 131 3.46 3.54 -1.30
CA PHE A 131 2.65 4.39 -0.43
C PHE A 131 2.64 3.89 1.02
N CYS A 132 2.28 4.80 1.92
CA CYS A 132 2.04 4.54 3.33
C CYS A 132 0.96 5.50 3.85
N GLY A 133 0.13 5.04 4.78
CA GLY A 133 -0.91 5.87 5.40
C GLY A 133 -2.18 6.01 4.55
N MET A 134 -2.93 7.08 4.79
CA MET A 134 -4.24 7.29 4.19
C MET A 134 -4.16 7.69 2.72
N THR A 135 -5.11 7.21 1.93
CA THR A 135 -5.40 7.80 0.61
C THR A 135 -6.05 9.17 0.79
N GLU A 136 -6.06 9.98 -0.28
CA GLU A 136 -6.70 11.31 -0.23
C GLU A 136 -8.18 11.22 0.13
N ASP A 137 -8.90 10.23 -0.42
CA ASP A 137 -10.34 10.06 -0.14
C ASP A 137 -10.56 9.59 1.30
N ALA A 138 -9.78 8.64 1.80
CA ALA A 138 -9.83 8.22 3.19
C ALA A 138 -9.50 9.37 4.16
N ALA A 139 -8.52 10.22 3.82
CA ALA A 139 -8.19 11.39 4.63
C ALA A 139 -9.30 12.46 4.63
N LYS A 140 -9.98 12.67 3.50
CA LYS A 140 -11.16 13.55 3.42
C LYS A 140 -12.32 13.04 4.30
N GLU A 141 -12.59 11.73 4.24
CA GLU A 141 -13.62 11.11 5.07
C GLU A 141 -13.27 11.21 6.55
N TRP A 142 -12.02 10.90 6.91
CA TRP A 142 -11.53 11.04 8.28
C TRP A 142 -11.64 12.48 8.77
N ALA A 143 -11.25 13.48 7.98
CA ALA A 143 -11.32 14.88 8.32
C ALA A 143 -12.77 15.33 8.57
N ALA A 144 -13.70 14.93 7.70
CA ALA A 144 -15.13 15.23 7.85
C ALA A 144 -15.70 14.64 9.14
N GLN A 145 -15.33 13.40 9.51
CA GLN A 145 -15.77 12.73 10.74
C GLN A 145 -15.19 13.35 12.01
N ASN A 146 -14.00 13.96 11.93
CA ASN A 146 -13.27 14.49 13.08
C ASN A 146 -13.31 16.02 13.18
N GLY A 147 -14.03 16.72 12.28
CA GLY A 147 -14.07 18.18 12.25
C GLY A 147 -12.70 18.83 11.96
N LYS A 148 -11.89 18.15 11.14
CA LYS A 148 -10.55 18.58 10.76
C LYS A 148 -10.52 19.04 9.30
N GLU A 149 -9.43 19.68 8.91
CA GLU A 149 -9.12 20.02 7.51
C GLU A 149 -7.86 19.27 7.09
N ILE A 150 -7.76 18.91 5.81
CA ILE A 150 -6.56 18.33 5.23
C ILE A 150 -5.95 19.24 4.17
N VAL A 151 -4.64 19.13 3.99
CA VAL A 151 -3.87 19.72 2.91
C VAL A 151 -3.27 18.61 2.08
N VAL A 152 -3.30 18.77 0.75
CA VAL A 152 -2.71 17.80 -0.18
C VAL A 152 -1.77 18.55 -1.11
N LYS A 153 -0.56 18.04 -1.27
CA LYS A 153 0.41 18.54 -2.26
C LYS A 153 0.89 17.37 -3.11
N LYS A 154 0.98 17.65 -4.40
CA LYS A 154 1.59 16.76 -5.38
C LYS A 154 2.78 17.49 -6.01
N GLU A 155 3.97 16.88 -5.92
CA GLU A 155 5.19 17.39 -6.52
C GLU A 155 5.73 16.41 -7.55
N GLY A 156 6.12 16.90 -8.75
CA GLY A 156 6.54 16.07 -9.86
C GLY A 156 8.06 15.88 -9.92
N PHE A 157 8.52 14.70 -10.34
CA PHE A 157 9.94 14.45 -10.58
C PHE A 157 10.51 15.24 -11.76
N ILE A 158 9.66 15.81 -12.62
CA ILE A 158 10.10 16.60 -13.80
C ILE A 158 10.92 17.84 -13.41
N GLY A 159 10.72 18.41 -12.22
CA GLY A 159 11.49 19.52 -11.68
C GLY A 159 12.74 19.11 -10.90
N ASP A 160 12.90 17.81 -10.64
CA ASP A 160 13.99 17.31 -9.82
C ASP A 160 15.30 17.12 -10.60
N GLY A 161 16.40 17.70 -10.10
CA GLY A 161 17.70 17.67 -10.77
C GLY A 161 18.26 16.27 -10.94
N ARG A 162 18.05 15.36 -9.98
CA ARG A 162 18.53 13.99 -10.07
C ARG A 162 17.70 13.18 -11.05
N ALA A 163 16.37 13.35 -11.08
CA ALA A 163 15.50 12.70 -12.04
C ALA A 163 15.88 13.07 -13.49
N ILE A 164 16.20 14.35 -13.73
CA ILE A 164 16.72 14.82 -15.03
C ILE A 164 18.05 14.16 -15.39
N ILE A 165 18.99 14.06 -14.43
CA ILE A 165 20.31 13.45 -14.67
C ILE A 165 20.18 11.96 -15.05
N ILE A 166 19.29 11.22 -14.42
CA ILE A 166 19.09 9.78 -14.71
C ILE A 166 18.12 9.52 -15.88
N GLY A 167 17.47 10.58 -16.41
CA GLY A 167 16.51 10.47 -17.52
C GLY A 167 15.17 9.85 -17.14
N GLU A 168 14.79 9.87 -15.85
CA GLU A 168 13.55 9.28 -15.33
C GLU A 168 12.74 10.36 -14.58
N THR A 169 12.01 11.17 -15.33
CA THR A 169 11.24 12.31 -14.82
C THR A 169 9.74 12.03 -14.67
N ASP A 170 9.29 10.85 -15.12
CA ASP A 170 7.88 10.49 -15.05
C ASP A 170 7.48 10.10 -13.63
N GLY A 171 6.45 10.79 -13.12
CA GLY A 171 5.91 10.48 -11.81
C GLY A 171 5.80 11.68 -10.88
N PHE A 172 5.46 11.38 -9.64
CA PHE A 172 5.22 12.38 -8.62
C PHE A 172 5.30 11.79 -7.21
N MET A 173 5.50 12.66 -6.24
CA MET A 173 5.23 12.40 -4.83
C MET A 173 4.00 13.19 -4.39
N LYS A 174 3.08 12.56 -3.66
CA LYS A 174 1.91 13.18 -3.08
C LYS A 174 1.94 13.04 -1.56
N LEU A 175 1.88 14.16 -0.86
CA LEU A 175 1.75 14.26 0.58
C LEU A 175 0.32 14.64 0.95
N ILE A 176 -0.20 14.01 2.01
CA ILE A 176 -1.51 14.27 2.59
C ILE A 176 -1.29 14.52 4.07
N ALA A 177 -1.69 15.67 4.57
CA ALA A 177 -1.51 16.03 5.98
C ALA A 177 -2.79 16.62 6.57
N GLU A 178 -2.97 16.51 7.88
CA GLU A 178 -3.88 17.39 8.61
C GLU A 178 -3.34 18.81 8.52
N LYS A 179 -4.23 19.78 8.31
CA LYS A 179 -3.83 21.19 8.30
C LYS A 179 -3.29 21.57 9.67
N ASP A 180 -2.07 22.11 9.69
CA ASP A 180 -1.32 22.44 10.89
C ASP A 180 -1.08 21.23 11.83
N GLY A 181 -1.05 20.03 11.28
CA GLY A 181 -0.96 18.77 11.99
C GLY A 181 -0.06 17.74 11.31
N PRO A 182 -0.18 16.45 11.69
CA PRO A 182 0.70 15.39 11.22
C PRO A 182 0.47 15.01 9.76
N LEU A 183 1.49 14.41 9.16
CA LEU A 183 1.42 13.74 7.87
C LEU A 183 0.52 12.48 8.01
N LEU A 184 -0.49 12.38 7.17
CA LEU A 184 -1.48 11.29 7.18
C LEU A 184 -1.18 10.23 6.12
N GLY A 185 -0.52 10.60 5.02
CA GLY A 185 -0.21 9.69 3.95
C GLY A 185 0.83 10.22 2.97
N VAL A 186 1.60 9.29 2.39
CA VAL A 186 2.60 9.52 1.36
C VAL A 186 2.37 8.54 0.23
N HIS A 187 2.34 9.03 -1.01
CA HIS A 187 2.17 8.22 -2.21
C HIS A 187 3.19 8.66 -3.26
N ILE A 188 3.93 7.70 -3.81
CA ILE A 188 5.00 7.96 -4.77
C ILE A 188 4.75 7.11 -6.01
N VAL A 189 4.84 7.73 -7.17
CA VAL A 189 4.93 7.04 -8.46
C VAL A 189 6.17 7.60 -9.15
N GLY A 190 7.12 6.77 -9.48
CA GLY A 190 8.33 7.27 -10.13
C GLY A 190 9.56 6.39 -9.93
N PRO A 191 10.74 6.92 -10.28
CA PRO A 191 12.00 6.19 -10.11
C PRO A 191 12.27 5.94 -8.61
N TRP A 192 12.63 4.69 -8.30
CA TRP A 192 13.02 4.26 -6.96
C TRP A 192 11.97 4.57 -5.87
N ALA A 193 10.70 4.61 -6.25
CA ALA A 193 9.62 4.98 -5.34
C ALA A 193 9.60 4.09 -4.08
N THR A 194 9.91 2.80 -4.22
CA THR A 194 9.94 1.84 -3.11
C THR A 194 11.06 2.13 -2.11
N GLU A 195 12.22 2.61 -2.57
CA GLU A 195 13.33 3.03 -1.71
C GLU A 195 13.07 4.41 -1.06
N LEU A 196 12.49 5.34 -1.83
CA LEU A 196 12.17 6.69 -1.34
C LEU A 196 11.08 6.72 -0.26
N LEU A 197 10.24 5.70 -0.20
CA LEU A 197 9.14 5.64 0.78
C LEU A 197 9.64 5.64 2.23
N GLY A 198 10.87 5.20 2.49
CA GLY A 198 11.39 5.01 3.85
C GLY A 198 11.26 6.26 4.74
N GLU A 199 11.56 7.44 4.21
CA GLU A 199 11.40 8.72 4.91
C GLU A 199 9.93 9.04 5.19
N GLY A 200 9.08 8.89 4.17
CA GLY A 200 7.64 9.09 4.32
C GLY A 200 6.99 8.10 5.30
N TYR A 201 7.42 6.84 5.28
CA TYR A 201 6.99 5.82 6.23
C TYR A 201 7.32 6.21 7.67
N LEU A 202 8.55 6.68 7.90
CA LEU A 202 8.98 7.16 9.21
C LEU A 202 8.16 8.36 9.66
N ALA A 203 7.97 9.35 8.79
CA ALA A 203 7.21 10.57 9.06
C ALA A 203 5.74 10.27 9.44
N VAL A 204 5.05 9.39 8.69
CA VAL A 204 3.67 8.99 8.99
C VAL A 204 3.58 8.25 10.33
N ASN A 205 4.52 7.33 10.62
CA ASN A 205 4.46 6.53 11.86
C ASN A 205 4.84 7.34 13.11
N TRP A 206 5.69 8.35 12.97
CA TRP A 206 6.08 9.23 14.07
C TRP A 206 5.22 10.49 14.16
N GLU A 207 4.18 10.58 13.32
CA GLU A 207 3.25 11.72 13.32
C GLU A 207 3.95 13.06 13.13
N ALA A 208 5.02 13.05 12.29
CA ALA A 208 5.76 14.27 11.94
C ALA A 208 4.84 15.26 11.23
N THR A 209 4.97 16.54 11.54
CA THR A 209 4.22 17.60 10.86
C THR A 209 4.89 17.98 9.54
N VAL A 210 4.15 18.69 8.69
CA VAL A 210 4.70 19.25 7.45
C VAL A 210 5.88 20.19 7.72
N GLU A 211 5.81 20.99 8.79
CA GLU A 211 6.90 21.88 9.21
C GLU A 211 8.14 21.11 9.63
N ASP A 212 8.00 19.99 10.35
CA ASP A 212 9.15 19.18 10.73
C ASP A 212 9.90 18.72 9.48
N ILE A 213 9.17 18.22 8.46
CA ILE A 213 9.76 17.76 7.20
C ILE A 213 10.37 18.92 6.41
N ALA A 214 9.68 20.06 6.31
CA ALA A 214 10.10 21.23 5.54
C ALA A 214 11.41 21.85 6.09
N THR A 215 11.78 21.57 7.34
CA THR A 215 13.05 22.04 7.94
C THR A 215 14.23 21.10 7.73
N LEU A 216 13.98 19.87 7.21
CA LEU A 216 15.06 18.91 6.96
C LEU A 216 15.90 19.31 5.75
N ILE A 217 17.18 18.94 5.79
CA ILE A 217 18.12 19.18 4.68
C ILE A 217 18.27 17.91 3.88
N HIS A 218 17.81 17.94 2.62
CA HIS A 218 18.01 16.85 1.68
C HIS A 218 19.33 17.04 0.91
N PRO A 219 20.09 15.95 0.67
CA PRO A 219 21.33 16.06 -0.12
C PRO A 219 21.01 16.40 -1.58
N HIS A 220 21.80 17.28 -2.19
CA HIS A 220 21.66 17.68 -3.59
C HIS A 220 22.80 17.12 -4.46
N PRO A 221 22.51 16.55 -5.70
CA PRO A 221 21.16 16.27 -6.22
C PRO A 221 20.69 14.86 -5.84
N THR A 222 19.49 14.73 -5.36
CA THR A 222 18.87 13.43 -5.03
C THR A 222 17.36 13.41 -5.34
N LEU A 223 16.80 12.23 -5.59
CA LEU A 223 15.35 12.06 -5.75
C LEU A 223 14.56 12.34 -4.46
N SER A 224 15.20 12.24 -3.29
CA SER A 224 14.57 12.54 -2.00
C SER A 224 14.25 14.02 -1.80
N GLU A 225 14.87 14.94 -2.58
CA GLU A 225 14.54 16.36 -2.54
C GLU A 225 13.07 16.63 -2.83
N VAL A 226 12.43 15.79 -3.67
CA VAL A 226 10.99 15.90 -3.99
C VAL A 226 10.11 15.79 -2.74
N PHE A 227 10.55 15.03 -1.71
CA PHE A 227 9.85 14.95 -0.43
C PHE A 227 9.91 16.28 0.34
N GLY A 228 11.10 16.86 0.45
CA GLY A 228 11.31 18.16 1.06
C GLY A 228 10.59 19.29 0.32
N GLU A 229 10.69 19.33 -1.01
CA GLU A 229 10.02 20.33 -1.85
C GLU A 229 8.49 20.26 -1.69
N ALA A 230 7.92 19.06 -1.68
CA ALA A 230 6.48 18.88 -1.44
C ALA A 230 6.06 19.42 -0.06
N ALA A 231 6.84 19.14 0.99
CA ALA A 231 6.58 19.65 2.32
C ALA A 231 6.74 21.19 2.40
N ILE A 232 7.82 21.74 1.85
CA ILE A 232 8.05 23.20 1.79
C ILE A 232 6.91 23.90 1.04
N ALA A 233 6.45 23.32 -0.08
CA ALA A 233 5.34 23.88 -0.85
C ALA A 233 4.02 23.89 -0.06
N MET A 234 3.81 22.91 0.84
CA MET A 234 2.64 22.88 1.75
C MET A 234 2.68 23.99 2.81
N THR A 235 3.86 24.48 3.17
CA THR A 235 3.98 25.66 4.06
C THR A 235 3.70 27.01 3.35
N GLY A 236 3.42 26.97 2.03
CA GLY A 236 3.17 28.15 1.21
C GLY A 236 4.43 28.92 0.77
N ARG A 237 5.60 28.31 0.85
CA ARG A 237 6.89 28.92 0.49
C ARG A 237 7.74 28.00 -0.40
N PRO A 238 7.24 27.58 -1.59
CA PRO A 238 8.00 26.70 -2.47
C PRO A 238 9.33 27.35 -2.88
N ILE A 239 10.38 26.51 -2.99
CA ILE A 239 11.70 26.96 -3.47
C ILE A 239 11.73 26.92 -5.01
N HIS A 240 11.16 25.87 -5.60
CA HIS A 240 11.12 25.61 -7.04
C HIS A 240 9.67 25.50 -7.53
N GLY A 241 8.83 26.44 -7.21
CA GLY A 241 7.41 26.44 -7.54
C GLY A 241 7.06 27.22 -8.80
#